data_a38af6869d757b643d0ccd92c06d3fd4
#
_entry.id   a38af6869d757b643d0ccd92c06d3fd4
#
_cell.length_a   1.000
_cell.length_b   1.000
_cell.length_c   1.000
_cell.angle_alpha   90.00
_cell.angle_beta   90.00
_cell.angle_gamma   90.00
#
_symmetry.space_group_name_H-M   'P 1'
#
loop_
_entity.id
_entity.type
_entity.pdbx_description
1 polymer ?
#
loop_
_entity_poly.entity_id
_entity_poly.type
_entity_poly.pdbx_seq_one_letter_code
_entity_poly.pdbx_strand_id
1 'polypeptide(L)'
;MEERRDAAEHRQRILQTARRLFAEQGVDQVGMYQIARAAQVGQGTLYRRFAHKGILCQALLEESCVNLQTTILSYLEQTDSEGVPVFEQINYLLLQLITYTEENAPLLGAMLDASSGDRRTQSYHSPFYLWMRELFLVLLTRGVMRHELPEQDLDYVVDVMLAPLDIDFYHYQRHERGFSQQRIAANLRQFLAHGLNPNP
;
A
#
# COMPACT_ATOMS: atom_id res chain seq x y z
N MET A 1 -11.70 32.39 6.39
CA MET A 1 -12.37 31.10 6.05
C MET A 1 -12.30 30.80 4.56
N GLU A 2 -12.44 31.78 3.69
CA GLU A 2 -12.41 31.69 2.23
C GLU A 2 -11.06 31.16 1.67
N GLU A 3 -9.94 31.75 2.10
CA GLU A 3 -8.59 31.31 1.72
C GLU A 3 -8.28 29.82 2.01
N ARG A 4 -8.82 29.27 3.11
CA ARG A 4 -8.64 27.85 3.46
C ARG A 4 -9.49 26.94 2.55
N ARG A 5 -10.66 27.42 2.12
CA ARG A 5 -11.55 26.69 1.21
C ARG A 5 -10.95 26.65 -0.19
N ASP A 6 -10.49 27.79 -0.72
CA ASP A 6 -9.80 27.86 -2.01
C ASP A 6 -8.54 27.00 -2.02
N ALA A 7 -7.86 26.96 -0.89
CA ALA A 7 -6.70 26.13 -0.69
C ALA A 7 -7.02 24.62 -0.80
N ALA A 8 -8.11 24.15 -0.22
CA ALA A 8 -8.55 22.75 -0.29
C ALA A 8 -9.05 22.41 -1.70
N GLU A 9 -9.80 23.31 -2.34
CA GLU A 9 -10.32 23.14 -3.69
C GLU A 9 -9.17 23.03 -4.72
N HIS A 10 -8.12 23.86 -4.61
CA HIS A 10 -6.93 23.75 -5.44
C HIS A 10 -6.21 22.43 -5.24
N ARG A 11 -6.05 21.96 -3.99
CA ARG A 11 -5.43 20.67 -3.70
C ARG A 11 -6.19 19.52 -4.38
N GLN A 12 -7.49 19.49 -4.19
CA GLN A 12 -8.35 18.45 -4.77
C GLN A 12 -8.30 18.44 -6.30
N ARG A 13 -8.37 19.63 -6.92
CA ARG A 13 -8.28 19.79 -8.37
C ARG A 13 -6.93 19.31 -8.93
N ILE A 14 -5.83 19.60 -8.23
CA ILE A 14 -4.49 19.11 -8.61
C ILE A 14 -4.46 17.58 -8.55
N LEU A 15 -4.92 16.97 -7.46
CA LEU A 15 -4.92 15.51 -7.28
C LEU A 15 -5.79 14.81 -8.32
N GLN A 16 -7.01 15.28 -8.57
CA GLN A 16 -7.89 14.72 -9.61
C GLN A 16 -7.27 14.83 -11.00
N THR A 17 -6.65 15.97 -11.31
CA THR A 17 -5.98 16.17 -12.60
C THR A 17 -4.77 15.26 -12.76
N ALA A 18 -3.95 15.11 -11.72
CA ALA A 18 -2.80 14.22 -11.72
C ALA A 18 -3.24 12.76 -11.90
N ARG A 19 -4.25 12.31 -11.16
CA ARG A 19 -4.80 10.95 -11.29
C ARG A 19 -5.25 10.65 -12.71
N ARG A 20 -6.00 11.56 -13.33
CA ARG A 20 -6.44 11.42 -14.71
C ARG A 20 -5.27 11.35 -15.69
N LEU A 21 -4.32 12.28 -15.60
CA LEU A 21 -3.15 12.30 -16.49
C LEU A 21 -2.28 11.06 -16.33
N PHE A 22 -2.07 10.59 -15.10
CA PHE A 22 -1.32 9.37 -14.82
C PHE A 22 -1.99 8.13 -15.39
N ALA A 23 -3.32 8.05 -15.32
CA ALA A 23 -4.08 6.97 -15.93
C ALA A 23 -4.02 6.99 -17.47
N GLU A 24 -4.04 8.18 -18.09
CA GLU A 24 -4.02 8.33 -19.54
C GLU A 24 -2.63 8.13 -20.17
N GLN A 25 -1.56 8.54 -19.48
CA GLN A 25 -0.23 8.68 -20.06
C GLN A 25 0.87 7.92 -19.31
N GLY A 26 0.57 7.39 -18.13
CA GLY A 26 1.55 6.80 -17.20
C GLY A 26 2.21 7.85 -16.31
N VAL A 27 2.58 7.40 -15.09
CA VAL A 27 3.16 8.27 -14.07
C VAL A 27 4.48 8.89 -14.56
N ASP A 28 5.33 8.13 -15.24
CA ASP A 28 6.67 8.58 -15.64
C ASP A 28 6.63 9.68 -16.70
N GLN A 29 5.67 9.62 -17.61
CA GLN A 29 5.56 10.55 -18.75
C GLN A 29 4.96 11.90 -18.37
N VAL A 30 4.28 12.00 -17.22
CA VAL A 30 3.60 13.23 -16.80
C VAL A 30 4.49 14.05 -15.87
N GLY A 31 4.81 15.29 -16.28
CA GLY A 31 5.58 16.24 -15.49
C GLY A 31 4.71 17.18 -14.62
N MET A 32 5.31 17.76 -13.57
CA MET A 32 4.65 18.72 -12.67
C MET A 32 4.10 19.95 -13.43
N TYR A 33 4.84 20.43 -14.45
CA TYR A 33 4.38 21.54 -15.31
C TYR A 33 3.08 21.22 -16.02
N GLN A 34 2.98 20.04 -16.62
CA GLN A 34 1.79 19.57 -17.32
C GLN A 34 0.58 19.47 -16.38
N ILE A 35 0.81 18.98 -15.15
CA ILE A 35 -0.24 18.90 -14.13
C ILE A 35 -0.72 20.30 -13.75
N ALA A 36 0.18 21.26 -13.48
CA ALA A 36 -0.19 22.63 -13.15
C ALA A 36 -1.06 23.28 -14.24
N ARG A 37 -0.63 23.13 -15.50
CA ARG A 37 -1.36 23.66 -16.66
C ARG A 37 -2.75 23.03 -16.81
N ALA A 38 -2.84 21.71 -16.72
CA ALA A 38 -4.11 20.99 -16.87
C ALA A 38 -5.06 21.25 -15.70
N ALA A 39 -4.54 21.41 -14.49
CA ALA A 39 -5.31 21.77 -13.29
C ALA A 39 -5.68 23.27 -13.25
N GLN A 40 -5.21 24.07 -14.20
CA GLN A 40 -5.41 25.52 -14.24
C GLN A 40 -4.96 26.21 -12.94
N VAL A 41 -3.79 25.82 -12.43
CA VAL A 41 -3.14 26.46 -11.29
C VAL A 41 -1.78 27.01 -11.66
N GLY A 42 -1.36 28.08 -11.00
CA GLY A 42 0.00 28.61 -11.18
C GLY A 42 1.05 27.60 -10.71
N GLN A 43 2.21 27.52 -11.40
CA GLN A 43 3.32 26.66 -10.99
C GLN A 43 3.72 26.88 -9.52
N GLY A 44 3.85 28.14 -9.09
CA GLY A 44 4.16 28.47 -7.71
C GLY A 44 3.13 27.91 -6.72
N THR A 45 1.85 27.84 -7.09
CA THR A 45 0.79 27.26 -6.28
C THR A 45 0.94 25.73 -6.19
N LEU A 46 1.28 25.07 -7.31
CA LEU A 46 1.54 23.63 -7.33
C LEU A 46 2.75 23.28 -6.45
N TYR A 47 3.92 23.91 -6.70
CA TYR A 47 5.16 23.60 -5.98
C TYR A 47 5.13 23.95 -4.50
N ARG A 48 4.35 24.95 -4.10
CA ARG A 48 4.13 25.25 -2.69
C ARG A 48 3.36 24.16 -1.96
N ARG A 49 2.53 23.36 -2.66
CA ARG A 49 1.73 22.28 -2.09
C ARG A 49 2.42 20.93 -2.21
N PHE A 50 3.05 20.70 -3.34
CA PHE A 50 3.73 19.45 -3.69
C PHE A 50 5.12 19.81 -4.21
N ALA A 51 6.11 19.75 -3.32
CA ALA A 51 7.48 20.17 -3.62
C ALA A 51 8.08 19.44 -4.84
N HIS A 52 7.66 18.20 -5.06
CA HIS A 52 8.04 17.37 -6.21
C HIS A 52 6.98 16.29 -6.46
N LYS A 53 7.14 15.56 -7.58
CA LYS A 53 6.21 14.53 -8.04
C LYS A 53 5.98 13.42 -6.98
N GLY A 54 7.02 13.01 -6.26
CA GLY A 54 6.90 12.00 -5.20
C GLY A 54 5.93 12.41 -4.08
N ILE A 55 5.95 13.68 -3.63
CA ILE A 55 4.97 14.18 -2.64
C ILE A 55 3.54 14.19 -3.21
N LEU A 56 3.38 14.48 -4.49
CA LEU A 56 2.09 14.39 -5.17
C LEU A 56 1.60 12.93 -5.26
N CYS A 57 2.49 12.00 -5.61
CA CYS A 57 2.17 10.56 -5.63
C CYS A 57 1.82 10.05 -4.24
N GLN A 58 2.56 10.45 -3.20
CA GLN A 58 2.22 10.13 -1.81
C GLN A 58 0.80 10.57 -1.45
N ALA A 59 0.42 11.81 -1.80
CA ALA A 59 -0.93 12.31 -1.51
C ALA A 59 -2.04 11.57 -2.27
N LEU A 60 -1.75 11.03 -3.46
CA LEU A 60 -2.68 10.15 -4.19
C LEU A 60 -2.80 8.78 -3.54
N LEU A 61 -1.70 8.23 -3.01
CA LEU A 61 -1.66 6.96 -2.28
C LEU A 61 -2.42 7.05 -0.95
N GLU A 62 -2.39 8.19 -0.25
CA GLU A 62 -3.14 8.38 0.99
C GLU A 62 -4.64 8.09 0.83
N GLU A 63 -5.26 8.51 -0.29
CA GLU A 63 -6.66 8.21 -0.57
C GLU A 63 -6.89 6.71 -0.83
N SER A 64 -5.98 6.05 -1.58
CA SER A 64 -6.05 4.61 -1.83
C SER A 64 -5.84 3.80 -0.55
N CYS A 65 -4.94 4.26 0.35
CA CYS A 65 -4.72 3.66 1.66
C CYS A 65 -5.99 3.67 2.53
N VAL A 66 -6.70 4.80 2.59
CA VAL A 66 -7.95 4.90 3.38
C VAL A 66 -9.00 3.92 2.88
N ASN A 67 -9.15 3.76 1.57
CA ASN A 67 -10.08 2.80 0.99
C ASN A 67 -9.70 1.35 1.35
N LEU A 68 -8.42 1.00 1.23
CA LEU A 68 -7.91 -0.31 1.62
C LEU A 68 -8.14 -0.59 3.11
N GLN A 69 -7.83 0.37 3.98
CA GLN A 69 -8.04 0.25 5.42
C GLN A 69 -9.52 0.00 5.75
N THR A 70 -10.42 0.76 5.13
CA THR A 70 -11.87 0.60 5.33
C THR A 70 -12.33 -0.78 4.90
N THR A 71 -11.88 -1.25 3.72
CA THR A 71 -12.23 -2.58 3.20
C THR A 71 -11.76 -3.70 4.13
N ILE A 72 -10.51 -3.61 4.58
CA ILE A 72 -9.92 -4.61 5.48
C ILE A 72 -10.66 -4.64 6.83
N LEU A 73 -10.87 -3.47 7.45
CA LEU A 73 -11.52 -3.40 8.76
C LEU A 73 -12.95 -3.91 8.72
N SER A 74 -13.73 -3.55 7.69
CA SER A 74 -15.09 -4.06 7.50
C SER A 74 -15.12 -5.58 7.32
N TYR A 75 -14.17 -6.15 6.56
CA TYR A 75 -14.04 -7.59 6.39
C TYR A 75 -13.73 -8.29 7.72
N LEU A 76 -12.78 -7.76 8.49
CA LEU A 76 -12.41 -8.35 9.78
C LEU A 76 -13.55 -8.31 10.81
N GLU A 77 -14.28 -7.21 10.87
CA GLU A 77 -15.46 -7.07 11.74
C GLU A 77 -16.53 -8.11 11.41
N GLN A 78 -16.82 -8.31 10.12
CA GLN A 78 -17.77 -9.32 9.69
C GLN A 78 -17.28 -10.73 10.01
N THR A 79 -16.06 -11.08 9.63
CA THR A 79 -15.52 -12.45 9.74
C THR A 79 -15.23 -12.87 11.18
N ASP A 80 -14.97 -11.92 12.08
CA ASP A 80 -14.86 -12.19 13.52
C ASP A 80 -16.19 -12.69 14.11
N SER A 81 -17.30 -12.09 13.68
CA SER A 81 -18.64 -12.51 14.12
C SER A 81 -19.06 -13.87 13.54
N GLU A 82 -18.55 -14.22 12.38
CA GLU A 82 -18.83 -15.47 11.66
C GLU A 82 -17.91 -16.63 12.09
N GLY A 83 -16.87 -16.37 12.89
CA GLY A 83 -15.92 -17.38 13.33
C GLY A 83 -14.99 -17.89 12.23
N VAL A 84 -14.68 -17.06 11.23
CA VAL A 84 -13.75 -17.42 10.15
C VAL A 84 -12.35 -17.64 10.72
N PRO A 85 -11.65 -18.75 10.35
CA PRO A 85 -10.31 -19.04 10.83
C PRO A 85 -9.34 -17.89 10.58
N VAL A 86 -8.43 -17.63 11.52
CA VAL A 86 -7.46 -16.53 11.43
C VAL A 86 -6.59 -16.64 10.18
N PHE A 87 -6.21 -17.85 9.78
CA PHE A 87 -5.43 -18.06 8.57
C PHE A 87 -6.14 -17.55 7.30
N GLU A 88 -7.45 -17.74 7.19
CA GLU A 88 -8.22 -17.24 6.03
C GLU A 88 -8.35 -15.71 6.07
N GLN A 89 -8.45 -15.11 7.25
CA GLN A 89 -8.42 -13.66 7.42
C GLN A 89 -7.07 -13.07 6.97
N ILE A 90 -5.95 -13.69 7.38
CA ILE A 90 -4.59 -13.33 6.94
C ILE A 90 -4.46 -13.44 5.41
N ASN A 91 -4.94 -14.52 4.82
CA ASN A 91 -4.91 -14.70 3.36
C ASN A 91 -5.68 -13.59 2.62
N TYR A 92 -6.85 -13.20 3.13
CA TYR A 92 -7.61 -12.10 2.54
C TYR A 92 -6.81 -10.80 2.60
N LEU A 93 -6.23 -10.45 3.74
CA LEU A 93 -5.41 -9.25 3.88
C LEU A 93 -4.23 -9.23 2.91
N LEU A 94 -3.50 -10.33 2.80
CA LEU A 94 -2.39 -10.44 1.85
C LEU A 94 -2.84 -10.24 0.41
N LEU A 95 -4.00 -10.79 0.04
CA LEU A 95 -4.56 -10.60 -1.29
C LEU A 95 -4.92 -9.12 -1.55
N GLN A 96 -5.52 -8.45 -0.57
CA GLN A 96 -5.83 -7.03 -0.66
C GLN A 96 -4.55 -6.18 -0.80
N LEU A 97 -3.50 -6.51 -0.05
CA LEU A 97 -2.20 -5.82 -0.14
C LEU A 97 -1.52 -6.04 -1.49
N ILE A 98 -1.51 -7.27 -1.99
CA ILE A 98 -0.97 -7.59 -3.32
C ILE A 98 -1.72 -6.80 -4.40
N THR A 99 -3.05 -6.74 -4.31
CA THR A 99 -3.86 -5.96 -5.24
C THR A 99 -3.56 -4.47 -5.14
N TYR A 100 -3.48 -3.94 -3.93
CA TYR A 100 -3.10 -2.55 -3.68
C TYR A 100 -1.72 -2.21 -4.25
N THR A 101 -0.72 -3.08 -4.02
CA THR A 101 0.64 -2.89 -4.54
C THR A 101 0.65 -2.91 -6.06
N GLU A 102 -0.06 -3.82 -6.71
CA GLU A 102 -0.16 -3.90 -8.17
C GLU A 102 -0.80 -2.65 -8.78
N GLU A 103 -1.95 -2.24 -8.24
CA GLU A 103 -2.71 -1.08 -8.73
C GLU A 103 -1.97 0.25 -8.53
N ASN A 104 -1.15 0.34 -7.49
CA ASN A 104 -0.44 1.57 -7.12
C ASN A 104 1.07 1.51 -7.42
N ALA A 105 1.59 0.44 -8.03
CA ALA A 105 3.02 0.27 -8.29
C ALA A 105 3.68 1.48 -8.98
N PRO A 106 3.10 2.13 -10.01
CA PRO A 106 3.71 3.30 -10.62
C PRO A 106 3.80 4.51 -9.68
N LEU A 107 2.83 4.71 -8.78
CA LEU A 107 2.84 5.80 -7.80
C LEU A 107 3.86 5.52 -6.70
N LEU A 108 3.91 4.27 -6.23
CA LEU A 108 4.88 3.80 -5.22
C LEU A 108 6.30 3.94 -5.74
N GLY A 109 6.57 3.51 -6.98
CA GLY A 109 7.87 3.69 -7.63
C GLY A 109 8.27 5.17 -7.71
N ALA A 110 7.41 6.04 -8.23
CA ALA A 110 7.68 7.48 -8.34
C ALA A 110 7.87 8.17 -6.96
N MET A 111 7.22 7.67 -5.91
CA MET A 111 7.44 8.15 -4.55
C MET A 111 8.84 7.76 -4.06
N LEU A 112 9.28 6.53 -4.31
CA LEU A 112 10.59 6.03 -3.89
C LEU A 112 11.74 6.64 -4.69
N ASP A 113 11.60 6.79 -6.00
CA ASP A 113 12.61 7.43 -6.87
C ASP A 113 12.88 8.88 -6.48
N ALA A 114 11.85 9.59 -6.03
CA ALA A 114 11.98 10.93 -5.49
C ALA A 114 12.65 10.97 -4.11
N SER A 115 12.82 9.81 -3.49
CA SER A 115 13.40 9.62 -2.16
C SER A 115 14.83 9.09 -2.29
N SER A 116 15.81 9.95 -2.43
CA SER A 116 17.22 9.53 -2.47
C SER A 116 17.78 9.19 -1.07
N GLY A 117 18.53 8.10 -0.96
CA GLY A 117 19.30 7.71 0.25
C GLY A 117 18.43 7.14 1.39
N ASP A 118 18.71 7.55 2.62
CA ASP A 118 18.12 7.05 3.88
C ASP A 118 16.57 7.01 3.93
N ARG A 119 15.89 7.62 2.97
CA ARG A 119 14.41 7.66 2.93
C ARG A 119 13.75 6.35 2.49
N ARG A 120 14.51 5.39 1.90
CA ARG A 120 13.93 4.06 1.62
C ARG A 120 13.52 3.34 2.91
N THR A 121 14.35 3.43 3.95
CA THR A 121 14.01 2.89 5.27
C THR A 121 12.85 3.64 5.94
N GLN A 122 12.58 4.89 5.55
CA GLN A 122 11.44 5.66 6.07
C GLN A 122 10.07 5.07 5.66
N SER A 123 9.99 4.28 4.57
CA SER A 123 8.74 3.60 4.19
C SER A 123 8.27 2.63 5.28
N TYR A 124 9.20 1.96 5.98
CA TYR A 124 8.91 1.06 7.11
C TYR A 124 8.46 1.81 8.38
N HIS A 125 8.65 3.12 8.43
CA HIS A 125 8.15 4.00 9.50
C HIS A 125 6.90 4.78 9.09
N SER A 126 6.36 4.53 7.90
CA SER A 126 5.12 5.18 7.46
C SER A 126 3.93 4.73 8.30
N PRO A 127 2.97 5.63 8.58
CA PRO A 127 1.77 5.26 9.34
C PRO A 127 1.02 4.06 8.75
N PHE A 128 1.00 3.95 7.42
CA PHE A 128 0.36 2.84 6.72
C PHE A 128 1.09 1.50 6.98
N TYR A 129 2.42 1.47 6.85
CA TYR A 129 3.20 0.26 7.11
C TYR A 129 3.08 -0.20 8.56
N LEU A 130 3.20 0.73 9.51
CA LEU A 130 3.08 0.43 10.94
C LEU A 130 1.68 -0.09 11.30
N TRP A 131 0.63 0.53 10.75
CA TRP A 131 -0.74 0.06 10.92
C TRP A 131 -0.93 -1.37 10.39
N MET A 132 -0.41 -1.64 9.20
CA MET A 132 -0.51 -2.95 8.56
C MET A 132 0.24 -4.02 9.36
N ARG A 133 1.46 -3.71 9.79
CA ARG A 133 2.27 -4.59 10.62
C ARG A 133 1.57 -4.96 11.93
N GLU A 134 1.04 -3.95 12.61
CA GLU A 134 0.27 -4.15 13.84
C GLU A 134 -0.97 -5.03 13.62
N LEU A 135 -1.68 -4.81 12.52
CA LEU A 135 -2.87 -5.59 12.19
C LEU A 135 -2.55 -7.09 11.99
N PHE A 136 -1.46 -7.41 11.27
CA PHE A 136 -1.00 -8.79 11.13
C PHE A 136 -0.57 -9.39 12.48
N LEU A 137 0.13 -8.63 13.30
CA LEU A 137 0.56 -9.08 14.63
C LEU A 137 -0.64 -9.40 15.52
N VAL A 138 -1.67 -8.57 15.52
CA VAL A 138 -2.94 -8.82 16.25
C VAL A 138 -3.62 -10.09 15.76
N LEU A 139 -3.70 -10.30 14.44
CA LEU A 139 -4.31 -11.51 13.87
C LEU A 139 -3.52 -12.78 14.24
N LEU A 140 -2.19 -12.76 14.09
CA LEU A 140 -1.33 -13.88 14.44
C LEU A 140 -1.42 -14.20 15.94
N THR A 141 -1.35 -13.18 16.80
CA THR A 141 -1.52 -13.36 18.27
C THR A 141 -2.85 -14.01 18.59
N ARG A 142 -3.93 -13.56 17.96
CA ARG A 142 -5.26 -14.17 18.15
C ARG A 142 -5.30 -15.62 17.66
N GLY A 143 -4.65 -15.94 16.55
CA GLY A 143 -4.56 -17.31 16.03
C GLY A 143 -3.81 -18.24 16.99
N VAL A 144 -2.72 -17.78 17.60
CA VAL A 144 -2.00 -18.54 18.64
C VAL A 144 -2.88 -18.73 19.88
N MET A 145 -3.54 -17.67 20.36
CA MET A 145 -4.44 -17.75 21.53
C MET A 145 -5.64 -18.71 21.31
N ARG A 146 -6.10 -18.85 20.07
CA ARG A 146 -7.17 -19.79 19.69
C ARG A 146 -6.67 -21.20 19.35
N HIS A 147 -5.36 -21.45 19.46
CA HIS A 147 -4.71 -22.69 19.03
C HIS A 147 -4.93 -23.02 17.52
N GLU A 148 -5.20 -22.01 16.71
CA GLU A 148 -5.30 -22.12 15.26
C GLU A 148 -3.91 -22.05 14.59
N LEU A 149 -2.94 -21.38 15.25
CA LEU A 149 -1.57 -21.18 14.77
C LEU A 149 -0.56 -21.64 15.83
N PRO A 150 0.65 -22.08 15.43
CA PRO A 150 1.71 -22.47 16.35
C PRO A 150 2.33 -21.25 17.05
N GLU A 151 2.87 -21.48 18.26
CA GLU A 151 3.72 -20.49 18.93
C GLU A 151 5.05 -20.31 18.18
N GLN A 152 5.40 -19.06 17.91
CA GLN A 152 6.64 -18.69 17.22
C GLN A 152 6.94 -17.19 17.43
N ASP A 153 8.06 -16.71 16.91
CA ASP A 153 8.39 -15.29 16.92
C ASP A 153 7.48 -14.54 15.94
N LEU A 154 6.35 -14.02 16.44
CA LEU A 154 5.31 -13.39 15.63
C LEU A 154 5.79 -12.08 14.98
N ASP A 155 6.70 -11.33 15.64
CA ASP A 155 7.29 -10.12 15.08
C ASP A 155 8.08 -10.44 13.80
N TYR A 156 8.91 -11.48 13.85
CA TYR A 156 9.68 -11.94 12.68
C TYR A 156 8.77 -12.53 11.59
N VAL A 157 7.73 -13.26 11.96
CA VAL A 157 6.75 -13.82 11.02
C VAL A 157 6.08 -12.72 10.21
N VAL A 158 5.65 -11.63 10.87
CA VAL A 158 5.05 -10.48 10.17
C VAL A 158 6.03 -9.88 9.16
N ASP A 159 7.29 -9.68 9.56
CA ASP A 159 8.30 -9.12 8.66
C ASP A 159 8.54 -10.03 7.44
N VAL A 160 8.58 -11.35 7.62
CA VAL A 160 8.69 -12.32 6.51
C VAL A 160 7.45 -12.30 5.61
N MET A 161 6.27 -12.14 6.18
CA MET A 161 5.02 -12.06 5.40
C MET A 161 4.95 -10.83 4.52
N LEU A 162 5.49 -9.71 4.99
CA LEU A 162 5.45 -8.42 4.29
C LEU A 162 6.61 -8.23 3.32
N ALA A 163 7.76 -8.87 3.54
CA ALA A 163 8.96 -8.71 2.71
C ALA A 163 8.72 -8.95 1.20
N PRO A 164 7.94 -9.96 0.76
CA PRO A 164 7.66 -10.18 -0.66
C PRO A 164 6.81 -9.06 -1.32
N LEU A 165 6.17 -8.21 -0.52
CA LEU A 165 5.32 -7.11 -0.94
C LEU A 165 6.04 -5.76 -0.91
N ASP A 166 7.32 -5.73 -0.47
CA ASP A 166 8.17 -4.57 -0.66
C ASP A 166 8.19 -4.17 -2.13
N ILE A 167 8.03 -2.87 -2.44
CA ILE A 167 7.78 -2.43 -3.81
C ILE A 167 8.92 -2.75 -4.77
N ASP A 168 10.18 -2.63 -4.32
CA ASP A 168 11.35 -2.93 -5.15
C ASP A 168 11.40 -4.44 -5.46
N PHE A 169 11.15 -5.29 -4.45
CA PHE A 169 11.15 -6.73 -4.62
C PHE A 169 9.92 -7.20 -5.41
N TYR A 170 8.76 -6.60 -5.16
CA TYR A 170 7.54 -6.89 -5.92
C TYR A 170 7.72 -6.53 -7.40
N HIS A 171 8.28 -5.34 -7.70
CA HIS A 171 8.59 -4.92 -9.07
C HIS A 171 9.56 -5.89 -9.76
N TYR A 172 10.63 -6.32 -9.07
CA TYR A 172 11.56 -7.33 -9.58
C TYR A 172 10.85 -8.64 -9.93
N GLN A 173 9.99 -9.15 -9.04
CA GLN A 173 9.21 -10.36 -9.30
C GLN A 173 8.31 -10.23 -10.54
N ARG A 174 7.63 -9.08 -10.67
CA ARG A 174 6.69 -8.82 -11.76
C ARG A 174 7.40 -8.62 -13.11
N HIS A 175 8.40 -7.78 -13.16
CA HIS A 175 8.97 -7.28 -14.42
C HIS A 175 10.25 -8.02 -14.85
N GLU A 176 11.10 -8.42 -13.93
CA GLU A 176 12.33 -9.14 -14.27
C GLU A 176 12.14 -10.67 -14.23
N ARG A 177 11.43 -11.18 -13.21
CA ARG A 177 11.14 -12.61 -13.10
C ARG A 177 9.91 -13.05 -13.89
N GLY A 178 9.08 -12.12 -14.38
CA GLY A 178 7.87 -12.38 -15.14
C GLY A 178 6.78 -13.14 -14.35
N PHE A 179 6.78 -13.02 -13.01
CA PHE A 179 5.76 -13.66 -12.20
C PHE A 179 4.44 -12.89 -12.32
N SER A 180 3.33 -13.60 -12.51
CA SER A 180 2.00 -12.97 -12.43
C SER A 180 1.64 -12.66 -10.98
N GLN A 181 0.76 -11.68 -10.77
CA GLN A 181 0.18 -11.37 -9.47
C GLN A 181 -0.41 -12.62 -8.80
N GLN A 182 -1.15 -13.43 -9.57
CA GLN A 182 -1.76 -14.67 -9.09
C GLN A 182 -0.71 -15.68 -8.63
N ARG A 183 0.42 -15.78 -9.37
CA ARG A 183 1.53 -16.66 -8.98
C ARG A 183 2.14 -16.21 -7.65
N ILE A 184 2.37 -14.92 -7.45
CA ILE A 184 2.92 -14.37 -6.19
C ILE A 184 1.97 -14.67 -5.04
N ALA A 185 0.67 -14.36 -5.20
CA ALA A 185 -0.35 -14.60 -4.18
C ALA A 185 -0.47 -16.09 -3.80
N ALA A 186 -0.56 -16.98 -4.80
CA ALA A 186 -0.73 -18.40 -4.57
C ALA A 186 0.48 -19.02 -3.85
N ASN A 187 1.71 -18.64 -4.26
CA ASN A 187 2.92 -19.18 -3.63
C ASN A 187 3.15 -18.62 -2.22
N LEU A 188 2.84 -17.34 -2.00
CA LEU A 188 2.91 -16.76 -0.66
C LEU A 188 1.91 -17.45 0.29
N ARG A 189 0.65 -17.63 -0.15
CA ARG A 189 -0.34 -18.38 0.61
C ARG A 189 0.13 -19.80 0.94
N GLN A 190 0.65 -20.52 -0.05
CA GLN A 190 1.14 -21.90 0.14
C GLN A 190 2.32 -21.94 1.13
N PHE A 191 3.27 -21.02 1.00
CA PHE A 191 4.41 -20.92 1.92
C PHE A 191 3.95 -20.68 3.36
N LEU A 192 3.02 -19.75 3.56
CA LEU A 192 2.48 -19.44 4.88
C LEU A 192 1.62 -20.58 5.43
N ALA A 193 0.86 -21.29 4.61
CA ALA A 193 0.10 -22.46 5.03
C ALA A 193 0.98 -23.56 5.63
N HIS A 194 2.22 -23.72 5.11
CA HIS A 194 3.18 -24.67 5.68
C HIS A 194 3.87 -24.11 6.92
N GLY A 195 4.27 -22.82 6.90
CA GLY A 195 4.97 -22.17 8.02
C GLY A 195 4.09 -21.88 9.22
N LEU A 196 2.79 -21.72 9.01
CA LEU A 196 1.78 -21.44 10.06
C LEU A 196 0.94 -22.68 10.41
N ASN A 197 1.30 -23.87 9.94
CA ASN A 197 0.57 -25.08 10.26
C ASN A 197 0.96 -25.57 11.68
N PRO A 198 0.00 -25.76 12.61
CA PRO A 198 0.30 -26.29 13.95
C PRO A 198 0.72 -27.78 13.94
N ASN A 199 0.47 -28.51 12.84
CA ASN A 199 0.90 -29.90 12.64
C ASN A 199 1.75 -30.00 11.36
N PRO A 200 3.07 -29.88 11.44
CA PRO A 200 3.96 -30.03 10.29
C PRO A 200 4.00 -31.48 9.73
#